data_5d322dfc5261a651ec53b07166e0891d
#
_entry.id   5d322dfc5261a651ec53b07166e0891d
#
_cell.length_a   1.000
_cell.length_b   1.000
_cell.length_c   1.000
_cell.angle_alpha   90.00
_cell.angle_beta   90.00
_cell.angle_gamma   90.00
#
_symmetry.space_group_name_H-M   'P 1'
#
loop_
_entity.id
_entity.type
_entity.pdbx_description
1 polymer ?
#
loop_
_entity_poly.entity_id
_entity_poly.type
_entity_poly.pdbx_seq_one_letter_code
_entity_poly.pdbx_strand_id
1 'polypeptide(L)'
;VIIAGPEHNTFNPVGWLNRNGTLVKDRFYGRTGPNALIIKETRPLYLRIAFDPTKELKEENPRYYFAVTREAAVKKSERRKVTRLARHRDKNDIFILKEIKGNPMKPDSFVIELLDSNKTITVNALQEYTEITGHEADLVYPPSNDRKFTSQRKGDKISVEKRNYEVVFVSETEVVLSDEKTSKHTTINKG
;
A
#
# COMPACT_ATOMS: atom_id res chain seq x y z
N VAL A 1 33.32 33.13 -24.01
CA VAL A 1 31.95 33.65 -24.01
C VAL A 1 31.06 32.47 -23.56
N ILE A 2 30.55 32.55 -22.34
CA ILE A 2 29.60 31.53 -21.82
C ILE A 2 28.24 31.93 -22.37
N ILE A 3 27.73 31.17 -23.33
CA ILE A 3 26.36 31.35 -23.82
C ILE A 3 25.44 30.69 -22.81
N ALA A 4 24.87 31.49 -21.94
CA ALA A 4 23.82 31.03 -21.04
C ALA A 4 22.53 30.82 -21.83
N GLY A 5 22.15 29.57 -22.09
CA GLY A 5 20.85 29.26 -22.66
C GLY A 5 19.71 29.52 -21.66
N PRO A 6 18.44 29.55 -22.10
CA PRO A 6 17.30 29.88 -21.25
C PRO A 6 17.12 28.93 -20.03
N GLU A 7 17.85 27.81 -20.01
CA GLU A 7 17.89 26.86 -18.90
C GLU A 7 19.06 27.09 -17.91
N HIS A 8 19.89 28.09 -18.15
CA HIS A 8 21.05 28.37 -17.32
C HIS A 8 20.67 29.28 -16.16
N ASN A 9 20.31 28.67 -15.05
CA ASN A 9 20.04 29.40 -13.82
C ASN A 9 21.37 29.61 -13.08
N THR A 10 21.87 30.84 -13.04
CA THR A 10 23.16 31.23 -12.41
C THR A 10 23.16 30.93 -10.90
N PHE A 11 22.00 30.88 -10.25
CA PHE A 11 21.84 30.61 -8.84
C PHE A 11 21.53 29.14 -8.50
N ASN A 12 21.31 28.31 -9.51
CA ASN A 12 21.07 26.88 -9.34
C ASN A 12 21.87 26.11 -10.41
N PRO A 13 23.19 25.92 -10.19
CA PRO A 13 24.07 25.28 -11.16
C PRO A 13 23.63 23.86 -11.44
N VAL A 14 23.63 23.49 -12.72
CA VAL A 14 23.34 22.12 -13.17
C VAL A 14 24.54 21.23 -12.82
N GLY A 15 24.32 20.19 -12.01
CA GLY A 15 25.33 19.17 -11.76
C GLY A 15 25.49 18.23 -12.96
N TRP A 16 26.72 17.82 -13.22
CA TRP A 16 27.08 16.85 -14.24
C TRP A 16 27.71 15.62 -13.60
N LEU A 17 27.29 14.44 -14.04
CA LEU A 17 27.86 13.15 -13.65
C LEU A 17 28.65 12.57 -14.83
N ASN A 18 29.84 12.05 -14.56
CA ASN A 18 30.56 11.24 -15.54
C ASN A 18 30.08 9.77 -15.41
N ARG A 19 29.38 9.29 -16.42
CA ARG A 19 28.97 7.89 -16.56
C ARG A 19 29.71 7.27 -17.73
N ASN A 20 30.68 6.41 -17.45
CA ASN A 20 31.49 5.69 -18.45
C ASN A 20 32.12 6.64 -19.50
N GLY A 21 32.69 7.76 -19.06
CA GLY A 21 33.32 8.73 -19.95
C GLY A 21 32.36 9.74 -20.59
N THR A 22 31.06 9.61 -20.40
CA THR A 22 30.07 10.54 -20.91
C THR A 22 29.52 11.43 -19.79
N LEU A 23 29.53 12.75 -20.01
CA LEU A 23 28.91 13.71 -19.09
C LEU A 23 27.40 13.71 -19.28
N VAL A 24 26.66 13.36 -18.24
CA VAL A 24 25.20 13.38 -18.21
C VAL A 24 24.72 14.36 -17.15
N LYS A 25 23.62 15.05 -17.43
CA LYS A 25 23.01 15.98 -16.47
C LYS A 25 22.56 15.22 -15.21
N ASP A 26 23.03 15.68 -14.05
CA ASP A 26 22.57 15.15 -12.76
C ASP A 26 21.20 15.75 -12.43
N ARG A 27 20.13 14.96 -12.62
CA ARG A 27 18.77 15.37 -12.29
C ARG A 27 18.52 15.58 -10.79
N PHE A 28 19.44 15.10 -9.96
CA PHE A 28 19.32 15.13 -8.49
C PHE A 28 20.29 16.10 -7.84
N TYR A 29 21.11 16.81 -8.65
CA TYR A 29 22.06 17.78 -8.14
C TYR A 29 21.35 18.85 -7.30
N GLY A 30 21.85 19.03 -6.05
CA GLY A 30 21.26 19.97 -5.10
C GLY A 30 19.94 19.52 -4.45
N ARG A 31 19.38 18.36 -4.81
CA ARG A 31 18.24 17.80 -4.09
C ARG A 31 18.73 17.05 -2.86
N THR A 32 18.19 17.39 -1.71
CA THR A 32 18.51 16.79 -0.41
C THR A 32 17.24 16.38 0.32
N GLY A 33 17.38 15.55 1.34
CA GLY A 33 16.25 15.11 2.13
C GLY A 33 15.22 14.32 1.32
N PRO A 34 13.93 14.38 1.71
CA PRO A 34 12.88 13.57 1.10
C PRO A 34 12.63 13.91 -0.38
N ASN A 35 12.98 15.12 -0.83
CA ASN A 35 12.81 15.54 -2.24
C ASN A 35 13.79 14.85 -3.20
N ALA A 36 14.82 14.20 -2.70
CA ALA A 36 15.77 13.43 -3.49
C ALA A 36 15.38 11.95 -3.61
N LEU A 37 14.31 11.50 -2.94
CA LEU A 37 13.81 10.15 -3.08
C LEU A 37 13.14 9.94 -4.44
N ILE A 38 13.29 8.74 -4.96
CA ILE A 38 12.70 8.30 -6.23
C ILE A 38 11.86 7.06 -5.97
N ILE A 39 10.66 7.02 -6.55
CA ILE A 39 9.84 5.82 -6.59
C ILE A 39 10.38 4.92 -7.71
N LYS A 40 10.89 3.75 -7.34
CA LYS A 40 11.34 2.72 -8.28
C LYS A 40 10.17 1.92 -8.82
N GLU A 41 9.33 1.45 -7.89
CA GLU A 41 8.21 0.58 -8.17
C GLU A 41 7.11 0.77 -7.15
N THR A 42 5.88 0.59 -7.56
CA THR A 42 4.70 0.54 -6.70
C THR A 42 3.95 -0.76 -6.97
N ARG A 43 3.45 -1.41 -5.91
CA ARG A 43 2.71 -2.66 -6.01
C ARG A 43 1.39 -2.55 -5.26
N PRO A 44 0.26 -3.04 -5.82
CA PRO A 44 -1.01 -3.05 -5.12
C PRO A 44 -1.01 -4.04 -3.96
N LEU A 45 -1.75 -3.70 -2.92
CA LEU A 45 -2.02 -4.54 -1.75
C LEU A 45 -3.51 -4.87 -1.71
N TYR A 46 -3.82 -6.14 -1.51
CA TYR A 46 -5.16 -6.66 -1.67
C TYR A 46 -5.83 -6.99 -0.33
N LEU A 47 -7.14 -6.73 -0.27
CA LEU A 47 -8.07 -7.44 0.59
C LEU A 47 -8.58 -8.64 -0.19
N ARG A 48 -8.47 -9.85 0.38
CA ARG A 48 -9.00 -11.07 -0.21
C ARG A 48 -9.90 -11.75 0.81
N ILE A 49 -11.08 -12.18 0.36
CA ILE A 49 -12.05 -12.88 1.19
C ILE A 49 -12.62 -14.04 0.39
N ALA A 50 -12.42 -15.25 0.90
CA ALA A 50 -12.92 -16.46 0.30
C ALA A 50 -13.76 -17.26 1.32
N PHE A 51 -14.88 -17.80 0.90
CA PHE A 51 -15.62 -18.78 1.70
C PHE A 51 -14.84 -20.10 1.73
N ASP A 52 -14.77 -20.73 2.91
CA ASP A 52 -14.13 -22.04 3.09
C ASP A 52 -15.20 -23.15 3.17
N PRO A 53 -15.45 -23.88 2.07
CA PRO A 53 -16.46 -24.92 2.01
C PRO A 53 -16.03 -26.23 2.70
N THR A 54 -14.77 -26.34 3.14
CA THR A 54 -14.25 -27.59 3.74
C THR A 54 -14.76 -27.81 5.17
N LYS A 55 -15.36 -26.80 5.78
CA LYS A 55 -15.93 -26.89 7.12
C LYS A 55 -17.40 -27.30 7.04
N GLU A 56 -17.76 -28.34 7.78
CA GLU A 56 -19.15 -28.82 7.84
C GLU A 56 -20.09 -27.74 8.37
N LEU A 57 -21.15 -27.49 7.63
CA LEU A 57 -22.27 -26.65 8.03
C LEU A 57 -23.24 -27.49 8.85
N LYS A 58 -23.64 -27.04 10.05
CA LYS A 58 -24.67 -27.67 10.85
C LYS A 58 -26.02 -27.05 10.49
N GLU A 59 -27.06 -27.89 10.35
CA GLU A 59 -28.42 -27.43 10.00
C GLU A 59 -28.99 -26.46 11.04
N GLU A 60 -28.76 -26.75 12.33
CA GLU A 60 -29.14 -25.85 13.39
C GLU A 60 -28.05 -24.76 13.55
N ASN A 61 -28.33 -23.52 13.15
CA ASN A 61 -27.46 -22.36 13.29
C ASN A 61 -26.12 -22.50 12.51
N PRO A 62 -26.18 -22.44 11.15
CA PRO A 62 -25.03 -22.67 10.31
C PRO A 62 -23.90 -21.65 10.56
N ARG A 63 -22.68 -22.15 10.61
CA ARG A 63 -21.46 -21.37 10.85
C ARG A 63 -20.63 -21.34 9.56
N TYR A 64 -20.42 -20.14 9.02
CA TYR A 64 -19.67 -19.95 7.79
C TYR A 64 -18.23 -19.53 8.12
N TYR A 65 -17.28 -20.13 7.45
CA TYR A 65 -15.86 -19.84 7.64
C TYR A 65 -15.32 -19.10 6.43
N PHE A 66 -14.64 -18.00 6.67
CA PHE A 66 -14.03 -17.19 5.62
C PHE A 66 -12.53 -17.10 5.84
N ALA A 67 -11.77 -17.37 4.79
CA ALA A 67 -10.35 -17.07 4.74
C ALA A 67 -10.19 -15.61 4.35
N VAL A 68 -9.57 -14.81 5.21
CA VAL A 68 -9.38 -13.37 4.99
C VAL A 68 -7.89 -13.04 4.99
N THR A 69 -7.45 -12.27 4.00
CA THR A 69 -6.10 -11.71 3.91
C THR A 69 -6.20 -10.21 3.71
N ARG A 70 -5.55 -9.41 4.58
CA ARG A 70 -5.52 -7.94 4.52
C ARG A 70 -4.09 -7.47 4.32
N GLU A 71 -3.61 -7.47 3.08
CA GLU A 71 -2.20 -7.13 2.77
C GLU A 71 -1.82 -5.70 3.19
N ALA A 72 -2.78 -4.76 3.14
CA ALA A 72 -2.58 -3.36 3.52
C ALA A 72 -2.68 -3.09 5.04
N ALA A 73 -2.93 -4.11 5.87
CA ALA A 73 -3.01 -3.91 7.33
C ALA A 73 -1.71 -3.33 7.90
N VAL A 74 -1.82 -2.38 8.83
CA VAL A 74 -0.68 -1.74 9.47
C VAL A 74 0.14 -2.76 10.25
N LYS A 75 -0.52 -3.60 11.05
CA LYS A 75 0.15 -4.65 11.84
C LYS A 75 0.53 -5.84 10.96
N LYS A 76 1.80 -6.22 10.98
CA LYS A 76 2.32 -7.38 10.21
C LYS A 76 1.58 -8.69 10.51
N SER A 77 1.14 -8.89 11.75
CA SER A 77 0.38 -10.09 12.15
C SER A 77 -0.98 -10.21 11.46
N GLU A 78 -1.59 -9.09 11.08
CA GLU A 78 -2.89 -9.04 10.43
C GLU A 78 -2.82 -9.23 8.90
N ARG A 79 -1.61 -9.22 8.32
CA ARG A 79 -1.39 -9.42 6.88
C ARG A 79 -1.43 -10.88 6.46
N ARG A 80 -1.38 -11.80 7.41
CA ARG A 80 -1.44 -13.24 7.13
C ARG A 80 -2.88 -13.67 6.86
N LYS A 81 -3.05 -14.74 6.08
CA LYS A 81 -4.33 -15.40 5.90
C LYS A 81 -4.85 -15.89 7.25
N VAL A 82 -6.03 -15.44 7.64
CA VAL A 82 -6.72 -15.84 8.88
C VAL A 82 -8.11 -16.36 8.56
N THR A 83 -8.55 -17.38 9.30
CA THR A 83 -9.92 -17.87 9.18
C THR A 83 -10.81 -17.13 10.17
N ARG A 84 -11.94 -16.63 9.68
CA ARG A 84 -12.97 -15.96 10.49
C ARG A 84 -14.27 -16.72 10.40
N LEU A 85 -14.85 -16.95 11.57
CA LEU A 85 -16.19 -17.49 11.72
C LEU A 85 -17.19 -16.35 11.57
N ALA A 86 -18.30 -16.61 10.84
CA ALA A 86 -19.45 -15.72 10.80
C ALA A 86 -20.74 -16.52 10.86
N ARG A 87 -21.75 -15.96 11.54
CA ARG A 87 -23.15 -16.37 11.50
C ARG A 87 -23.97 -15.25 10.88
N HIS A 88 -25.17 -15.55 10.46
CA HIS A 88 -26.09 -14.54 9.96
C HIS A 88 -26.27 -13.41 11.00
N ARG A 89 -26.01 -12.17 10.58
CA ARG A 89 -26.05 -10.93 11.37
C ARG A 89 -25.04 -10.84 12.53
N ASP A 90 -24.11 -11.80 12.65
CA ASP A 90 -23.02 -11.72 13.61
C ASP A 90 -21.89 -10.82 13.09
N LYS A 91 -21.28 -10.10 14.03
CA LYS A 91 -20.13 -9.26 13.80
C LYS A 91 -18.86 -9.96 14.30
N ASN A 92 -17.83 -10.02 13.46
CA ASN A 92 -16.48 -10.36 13.90
C ASN A 92 -15.58 -9.11 13.89
N ASP A 93 -14.26 -9.27 14.01
CA ASP A 93 -13.28 -8.18 14.04
C ASP A 93 -13.03 -7.51 12.68
N ILE A 94 -13.54 -8.06 11.57
CA ILE A 94 -13.29 -7.58 10.21
C ILE A 94 -14.59 -7.16 9.51
N PHE A 95 -15.67 -7.95 9.66
CA PHE A 95 -16.90 -7.72 8.93
C PHE A 95 -18.15 -8.20 9.69
N ILE A 96 -19.31 -7.82 9.18
CA ILE A 96 -20.64 -8.33 9.57
C ILE A 96 -21.19 -9.12 8.41
N LEU A 97 -21.67 -10.36 8.65
CA LEU A 97 -22.44 -11.14 7.66
C LEU A 97 -23.89 -10.68 7.65
N LYS A 98 -24.27 -9.87 6.64
CA LYS A 98 -25.62 -9.27 6.53
C LYS A 98 -26.65 -10.25 5.98
N GLU A 99 -26.29 -10.98 4.92
CA GLU A 99 -27.24 -11.83 4.18
C GLU A 99 -26.51 -13.05 3.60
N ILE A 100 -27.24 -14.14 3.48
CA ILE A 100 -26.80 -15.37 2.83
C ILE A 100 -27.79 -15.62 1.68
N LYS A 101 -27.28 -15.69 0.46
CA LYS A 101 -28.06 -15.96 -0.74
C LYS A 101 -27.96 -17.43 -1.12
N GLY A 102 -29.10 -18.03 -1.51
CA GLY A 102 -29.22 -19.45 -1.81
C GLY A 102 -29.61 -20.28 -0.59
N ASN A 103 -29.37 -21.57 -0.66
CA ASN A 103 -29.65 -22.49 0.45
C ASN A 103 -28.64 -22.31 1.56
N PRO A 104 -29.02 -22.14 2.83
CA PRO A 104 -28.09 -21.99 3.95
C PRO A 104 -27.06 -23.12 4.06
N MET A 105 -27.39 -24.34 3.66
CA MET A 105 -26.45 -25.48 3.64
C MET A 105 -25.59 -25.54 2.37
N LYS A 106 -26.00 -24.84 1.31
CA LYS A 106 -25.27 -24.72 0.06
C LYS A 106 -25.41 -23.29 -0.48
N PRO A 107 -24.76 -22.31 0.15
CA PRO A 107 -24.91 -20.91 -0.22
C PRO A 107 -24.28 -20.62 -1.58
N ASP A 108 -24.91 -19.72 -2.34
CA ASP A 108 -24.39 -19.22 -3.61
C ASP A 108 -23.48 -18.01 -3.40
N SER A 109 -23.87 -17.12 -2.49
CA SER A 109 -23.07 -15.95 -2.14
C SER A 109 -23.46 -15.37 -0.77
N PHE A 110 -22.59 -14.49 -0.28
CA PHE A 110 -22.71 -13.83 1.02
C PHE A 110 -22.62 -12.32 0.84
N VAL A 111 -23.53 -11.58 1.47
CA VAL A 111 -23.44 -10.13 1.57
C VAL A 111 -22.81 -9.79 2.91
N ILE A 112 -21.65 -9.16 2.88
CA ILE A 112 -20.89 -8.77 4.06
C ILE A 112 -20.61 -7.27 4.06
N GLU A 113 -20.60 -6.68 5.23
CA GLU A 113 -20.23 -5.28 5.45
C GLU A 113 -18.88 -5.22 6.15
N LEU A 114 -17.89 -4.60 5.52
CA LEU A 114 -16.55 -4.41 6.07
C LEU A 114 -16.59 -3.34 7.16
N LEU A 115 -15.96 -3.61 8.31
CA LEU A 115 -16.01 -2.71 9.47
C LEU A 115 -15.08 -1.48 9.36
N ASP A 116 -14.03 -1.58 8.56
CA ASP A 116 -13.04 -0.51 8.39
C ASP A 116 -13.51 0.57 7.40
N SER A 117 -14.32 0.19 6.41
CA SER A 117 -14.80 1.08 5.35
C SER A 117 -16.32 1.26 5.31
N ASN A 118 -17.08 0.51 6.11
CA ASN A 118 -18.54 0.40 6.07
C ASN A 118 -19.09 0.03 4.67
N LYS A 119 -18.23 -0.56 3.83
CA LYS A 119 -18.58 -0.96 2.48
C LYS A 119 -19.26 -2.31 2.48
N THR A 120 -20.39 -2.41 1.79
CA THR A 120 -21.08 -3.67 1.55
C THR A 120 -20.55 -4.31 0.27
N ILE A 121 -20.13 -5.58 0.37
CA ILE A 121 -19.60 -6.37 -0.72
C ILE A 121 -20.33 -7.72 -0.82
N THR A 122 -20.29 -8.35 -2.00
CA THR A 122 -20.81 -9.70 -2.20
C THR A 122 -19.65 -10.64 -2.44
N VAL A 123 -19.55 -11.68 -1.61
CA VAL A 123 -18.56 -12.76 -1.73
C VAL A 123 -19.27 -13.97 -2.32
N ASN A 124 -18.82 -14.42 -3.49
CA ASN A 124 -19.33 -15.64 -4.12
C ASN A 124 -18.80 -16.88 -3.39
N ALA A 125 -19.62 -17.92 -3.24
CA ALA A 125 -19.19 -19.13 -2.54
C ALA A 125 -18.08 -19.91 -3.28
N LEU A 126 -17.96 -19.72 -4.58
CA LEU A 126 -16.98 -20.43 -5.43
C LEU A 126 -15.81 -19.56 -5.88
N GLN A 127 -15.86 -18.25 -5.63
CA GLN A 127 -14.84 -17.31 -6.11
C GLN A 127 -14.39 -16.37 -4.99
N GLU A 128 -13.08 -16.21 -4.86
CA GLU A 128 -12.50 -15.26 -3.93
C GLU A 128 -12.86 -13.82 -4.32
N TYR A 129 -13.33 -13.04 -3.36
CA TYR A 129 -13.42 -11.59 -3.51
C TYR A 129 -12.05 -10.97 -3.36
N THR A 130 -11.68 -10.09 -4.29
CA THR A 130 -10.39 -9.39 -4.28
C THR A 130 -10.61 -7.90 -4.56
N GLU A 131 -10.02 -7.04 -3.72
CA GLU A 131 -10.05 -5.58 -3.87
C GLU A 131 -8.70 -4.97 -3.53
N ILE A 132 -8.24 -3.96 -4.28
CA ILE A 132 -7.05 -3.18 -3.94
C ILE A 132 -7.42 -2.23 -2.80
N THR A 133 -6.75 -2.37 -1.64
CA THR A 133 -6.99 -1.56 -0.43
C THR A 133 -5.82 -0.66 -0.06
N GLY A 134 -4.73 -0.72 -0.82
CA GLY A 134 -3.55 0.11 -0.63
C GLY A 134 -2.45 -0.21 -1.62
N HIS A 135 -1.31 0.42 -1.44
CA HIS A 135 -0.10 0.15 -2.22
C HIS A 135 1.12 0.11 -1.30
N GLU A 136 2.16 -0.55 -1.78
CA GLU A 136 3.51 -0.42 -1.25
C GLU A 136 4.44 0.12 -2.34
N ALA A 137 5.53 0.76 -1.91
CA ALA A 137 6.50 1.35 -2.82
C ALA A 137 7.93 0.97 -2.46
N ASP A 138 8.74 0.77 -3.48
CA ASP A 138 10.20 0.73 -3.35
C ASP A 138 10.77 2.11 -3.67
N LEU A 139 11.49 2.69 -2.70
CA LEU A 139 12.11 3.99 -2.81
C LEU A 139 13.63 3.86 -2.89
N VAL A 140 14.26 4.77 -3.61
CA VAL A 140 15.72 4.88 -3.72
C VAL A 140 16.13 6.29 -3.36
N TYR A 141 17.21 6.42 -2.60
CA TYR A 141 17.82 7.69 -2.24
C TYR A 141 19.20 7.83 -2.91
N PRO A 142 19.29 8.44 -4.10
CA PRO A 142 20.52 8.53 -4.87
C PRO A 142 21.69 9.24 -4.18
N PRO A 143 21.48 10.31 -3.36
CA PRO A 143 22.60 11.01 -2.73
C PRO A 143 23.41 10.14 -1.75
N SER A 144 22.88 9.00 -1.31
CA SER A 144 23.57 8.06 -0.42
C SER A 144 23.77 6.70 -1.09
N ASN A 145 24.53 6.65 -2.19
CA ASN A 145 24.86 5.43 -2.93
C ASN A 145 23.62 4.56 -3.25
N ASP A 146 22.57 5.19 -3.75
CA ASP A 146 21.31 4.52 -4.09
C ASP A 146 20.73 3.69 -2.92
N ARG A 147 20.77 4.25 -1.71
CA ARG A 147 20.17 3.60 -0.53
C ARG A 147 18.72 3.24 -0.83
N LYS A 148 18.37 1.98 -0.64
CA LYS A 148 17.05 1.41 -0.96
C LYS A 148 16.18 1.30 0.28
N PHE A 149 14.90 1.61 0.12
CA PHE A 149 13.83 1.38 1.08
C PHE A 149 12.77 0.53 0.37
N THR A 150 12.74 -0.76 0.67
CA THR A 150 11.87 -1.74 -0.03
C THR A 150 10.56 -1.93 0.70
N SER A 151 9.48 -2.16 -0.09
CA SER A 151 8.13 -2.49 0.42
C SER A 151 7.60 -1.51 1.46
N GLN A 152 7.83 -0.21 1.24
CA GLN A 152 7.36 0.83 2.14
C GLN A 152 5.85 1.02 2.02
N ARG A 153 5.16 1.00 3.14
CA ARG A 153 3.70 1.07 3.25
C ARG A 153 3.29 2.22 4.16
N LYS A 154 2.03 2.59 4.14
CA LYS A 154 1.47 3.52 5.12
C LYS A 154 1.77 3.06 6.55
N GLY A 155 2.31 3.97 7.36
CA GLY A 155 2.75 3.76 8.74
C GLY A 155 4.19 3.27 8.90
N ASP A 156 4.90 2.95 7.81
CA ASP A 156 6.33 2.61 7.89
C ASP A 156 7.18 3.89 8.09
N LYS A 157 8.32 3.70 8.76
CA LYS A 157 9.25 4.81 9.05
C LYS A 157 10.53 4.64 8.26
N ILE A 158 10.97 5.71 7.63
CA ILE A 158 12.25 5.78 6.91
C ILE A 158 13.12 6.89 7.47
N SER A 159 14.42 6.68 7.46
CA SER A 159 15.40 7.70 7.89
C SER A 159 16.25 8.16 6.72
N VAL A 160 16.19 9.45 6.41
CA VAL A 160 16.97 10.12 5.34
C VAL A 160 17.72 11.28 5.97
N GLU A 161 19.05 11.35 5.76
CA GLU A 161 19.90 12.43 6.28
C GLU A 161 19.71 12.72 7.78
N LYS A 162 19.66 11.67 8.61
CA LYS A 162 19.48 11.76 10.08
C LYS A 162 18.11 12.34 10.51
N ARG A 163 17.15 12.45 9.60
CA ARG A 163 15.76 12.80 9.89
C ARG A 163 14.85 11.60 9.65
N ASN A 164 13.83 11.46 10.49
CA ASN A 164 12.85 10.39 10.40
C ASN A 164 11.59 10.91 9.72
N TYR A 165 11.06 10.10 8.84
CA TYR A 165 9.81 10.35 8.10
C TYR A 165 8.90 9.15 8.25
N GLU A 166 7.60 9.41 8.40
CA GLU A 166 6.56 8.40 8.33
C GLU A 166 5.93 8.41 6.94
N VAL A 167 5.72 7.24 6.37
CA VAL A 167 4.96 7.06 5.13
C VAL A 167 3.47 7.21 5.45
N VAL A 168 2.85 8.31 5.08
CA VAL A 168 1.44 8.57 5.41
C VAL A 168 0.48 8.13 4.31
N PHE A 169 0.97 8.08 3.06
CA PHE A 169 0.18 7.65 1.92
C PHE A 169 1.06 7.03 0.83
N VAL A 170 0.54 5.99 0.17
CA VAL A 170 1.14 5.35 -1.01
C VAL A 170 0.03 5.05 -2.00
N SER A 171 0.21 5.50 -3.24
CA SER A 171 -0.63 5.16 -4.40
C SER A 171 0.19 4.51 -5.50
N GLU A 172 -0.41 4.28 -6.64
CA GLU A 172 0.28 3.79 -7.84
C GLU A 172 1.34 4.79 -8.34
N THR A 173 1.11 6.10 -8.16
CA THR A 173 1.89 7.17 -8.78
C THR A 173 2.61 8.08 -7.79
N GLU A 174 2.29 8.02 -6.50
CA GLU A 174 2.87 8.93 -5.51
C GLU A 174 3.07 8.29 -4.14
N VAL A 175 4.03 8.82 -3.40
CA VAL A 175 4.28 8.53 -1.99
C VAL A 175 4.32 9.83 -1.22
N VAL A 176 3.59 9.93 -0.12
CA VAL A 176 3.60 11.07 0.78
C VAL A 176 4.30 10.71 2.09
N LEU A 177 5.30 11.49 2.43
CA LEU A 177 6.06 11.37 3.67
C LEU A 177 5.71 12.52 4.62
N SER A 178 5.61 12.24 5.89
CA SER A 178 5.49 13.25 6.97
C SER A 178 6.77 13.27 7.80
N ASP A 179 7.37 14.44 7.98
CA ASP A 179 8.50 14.63 8.89
C ASP A 179 8.02 14.48 10.34
N GLU A 180 8.64 13.58 11.12
CA GLU A 180 8.20 13.30 12.51
C GLU A 180 8.35 14.50 13.46
N LYS A 181 9.25 15.45 13.17
CA LYS A 181 9.50 16.62 14.03
C LYS A 181 8.62 17.82 13.68
N THR A 182 8.39 18.04 12.37
CA THR A 182 7.75 19.25 11.88
C THR A 182 6.34 18.99 11.36
N SER A 183 5.94 17.70 11.22
CA SER A 183 4.69 17.27 10.57
C SER A 183 4.52 17.80 9.14
N LYS A 184 5.61 18.27 8.52
CA LYS A 184 5.60 18.73 7.14
C LYS A 184 5.48 17.53 6.19
N HIS A 185 4.53 17.62 5.27
CA HIS A 185 4.34 16.60 4.24
C HIS A 185 5.21 16.90 3.01
N THR A 186 5.77 15.85 2.43
CA THR A 186 6.50 15.89 1.17
C THR A 186 5.93 14.81 0.25
N THR A 187 5.48 15.21 -0.94
CA THR A 187 4.98 14.30 -1.96
C THR A 187 6.08 13.97 -2.96
N ILE A 188 6.28 12.69 -3.22
CA ILE A 188 7.21 12.16 -4.20
C ILE A 188 6.35 11.55 -5.31
N ASN A 189 6.53 12.00 -6.54
CA ASN A 189 5.82 11.49 -7.69
C ASN A 189 6.69 10.47 -8.45
N LYS A 190 6.04 9.46 -9.02
CA LYS A 190 6.68 8.49 -9.91
C LYS A 190 7.00 9.21 -11.22
N GLY A 191 8.28 9.21 -11.59
CA GLY A 191 8.79 9.86 -12.82
C GLY A 191 8.62 9.00 -14.05
#